data_9bacd03940f1b8d021f5baa8f64f016b
#
_entry.id   9bacd03940f1b8d021f5baa8f64f016b
#
_cell.length_a   1.000
_cell.length_b   1.000
_cell.length_c   1.000
_cell.angle_alpha   90.00
_cell.angle_beta   90.00
_cell.angle_gamma   90.00
#
_symmetry.space_group_name_H-M   'P 1'
#
loop_
_entity.id
_entity.type
_entity.pdbx_description
1 polymer ?
#
loop_
_entity_poly.entity_id
_entity_poly.type
_entity_poly.pdbx_seq_one_letter_code
_entity_poly.pdbx_strand_id
1 'polypeptide(L)'
;MGCNFVRLAHYPHDETMLRAADRMGLLVWSENPVYWALQFDNPKVLTKAEQQLDEEIGTSRNHAAIILWSMANETPNNEARTQFIQTLAARARGLDPTRLITAALLVRADGHTKIVDDSLGKALDVIGVNEYIGWYEQHPETADVTEWRIDFEKPLIVSEFGGDAKAGMHGGDNDRWTEEYQANIFRHQLGMLNRIPQLRGMSPWLLMDFRSPNRPLVGIQDEFNRKGLISDRGQKKQAFFILQKAYKEKTVGKPE
;
A
#
# COMPACT_ATOMS: atom_id res chain seq x y z
N MET A 1 1.75 -13.79 -11.23
CA MET A 1 2.69 -12.67 -11.21
C MET A 1 3.93 -12.98 -10.38
N GLY A 2 3.86 -13.86 -9.41
CA GLY A 2 4.98 -14.23 -8.53
C GLY A 2 5.00 -13.48 -7.19
N CYS A 3 3.94 -12.74 -6.85
CA CYS A 3 3.79 -12.13 -5.53
C CYS A 3 3.46 -13.19 -4.47
N ASN A 4 3.95 -12.97 -3.25
CA ASN A 4 3.69 -13.79 -2.07
C ASN A 4 2.98 -12.99 -0.95
N PHE A 5 2.61 -11.76 -1.22
CA PHE A 5 2.03 -10.81 -0.27
C PHE A 5 0.91 -10.02 -0.93
N VAL A 6 -0.17 -9.75 -0.18
CA VAL A 6 -1.27 -8.89 -0.60
C VAL A 6 -1.65 -7.94 0.54
N ARG A 7 -1.96 -6.69 0.19
CA ARG A 7 -2.61 -5.74 1.08
C ARG A 7 -4.08 -5.67 0.74
N LEU A 8 -4.93 -5.94 1.72
CA LEU A 8 -6.38 -5.84 1.60
C LEU A 8 -6.80 -4.47 2.15
N ALA A 9 -6.78 -3.46 1.27
CA ALA A 9 -7.06 -2.07 1.60
C ALA A 9 -8.49 -1.69 1.20
N HIS A 10 -9.10 -0.75 1.87
CA HIS A 10 -8.77 -0.04 3.13
C HIS A 10 -9.73 -0.45 4.25
N TYR A 11 -10.18 -1.68 4.22
CA TYR A 11 -11.22 -2.26 5.08
C TYR A 11 -11.13 -3.78 5.05
N PRO A 12 -11.71 -4.49 6.02
CA PRO A 12 -11.74 -5.95 6.03
C PRO A 12 -12.39 -6.49 4.75
N HIS A 13 -11.74 -7.46 4.12
CA HIS A 13 -12.28 -8.17 2.96
C HIS A 13 -13.07 -9.41 3.36
N ASP A 14 -13.85 -9.96 2.43
CA ASP A 14 -14.64 -11.16 2.64
C ASP A 14 -13.75 -12.35 3.06
N GLU A 15 -14.27 -13.21 3.94
CA GLU A 15 -13.58 -14.39 4.45
C GLU A 15 -13.10 -15.34 3.34
N THR A 16 -13.79 -15.37 2.20
CA THR A 16 -13.40 -16.16 1.03
C THR A 16 -12.01 -15.74 0.51
N MET A 17 -11.68 -14.44 0.57
CA MET A 17 -10.36 -13.95 0.20
C MET A 17 -9.29 -14.44 1.19
N LEU A 18 -9.57 -14.39 2.48
CA LEU A 18 -8.64 -14.88 3.52
C LEU A 18 -8.41 -16.38 3.40
N ARG A 19 -9.47 -17.16 3.21
CA ARG A 19 -9.37 -18.61 2.94
C ARG A 19 -8.59 -18.93 1.67
N ALA A 20 -8.71 -18.11 0.63
CA ALA A 20 -7.89 -18.26 -0.58
C ALA A 20 -6.43 -17.96 -0.30
N ALA A 21 -6.14 -16.90 0.46
CA ALA A 21 -4.77 -16.56 0.87
C ALA A 21 -4.13 -17.68 1.70
N ASP A 22 -4.84 -18.25 2.68
CA ASP A 22 -4.38 -19.40 3.46
C ASP A 22 -4.00 -20.59 2.56
N ARG A 23 -4.88 -20.97 1.63
CA ARG A 23 -4.62 -22.09 0.71
C ARG A 23 -3.47 -21.85 -0.25
N MET A 24 -3.27 -20.60 -0.65
CA MET A 24 -2.23 -20.20 -1.62
C MET A 24 -0.89 -19.87 -0.95
N GLY A 25 -0.82 -19.80 0.37
CA GLY A 25 0.36 -19.37 1.11
C GLY A 25 0.70 -17.91 0.88
N LEU A 26 -0.30 -17.05 0.67
CA LEU A 26 -0.11 -15.60 0.53
C LEU A 26 -0.12 -14.94 1.90
N LEU A 27 0.85 -14.07 2.16
CA LEU A 27 0.89 -13.22 3.34
C LEU A 27 -0.08 -12.05 3.19
N VAL A 28 -0.81 -11.72 4.24
CA VAL A 28 -1.86 -10.70 4.21
C VAL A 28 -1.57 -9.57 5.20
N TRP A 29 -1.70 -8.34 4.72
CA TRP A 29 -1.89 -7.13 5.49
C TRP A 29 -3.39 -6.84 5.50
N SER A 30 -4.05 -6.98 6.65
CA SER A 30 -5.46 -6.65 6.86
C SER A 30 -5.58 -5.27 7.49
N GLU A 31 -6.58 -4.48 7.13
CA GLU A 31 -6.64 -3.06 7.43
C GLU A 31 -7.98 -2.63 8.01
N ASN A 32 -7.93 -1.98 9.19
CA ASN A 32 -9.08 -1.31 9.79
C ASN A 32 -9.42 -0.03 8.99
N PRO A 33 -10.70 0.30 8.72
CA PRO A 33 -11.09 1.39 7.83
C PRO A 33 -10.90 2.80 8.43
N VAL A 34 -9.67 3.10 8.82
CA VAL A 34 -9.24 4.42 9.29
C VAL A 34 -8.31 5.03 8.25
N TYR A 35 -8.85 5.81 7.33
CA TYR A 35 -8.05 6.42 6.26
C TYR A 35 -8.39 7.89 6.06
N TRP A 36 -7.38 8.65 5.62
CA TRP A 36 -7.44 10.09 5.37
C TRP A 36 -7.86 10.89 6.62
N ALA A 37 -8.75 11.87 6.45
CA ALA A 37 -9.16 12.75 7.55
C ALA A 37 -10.47 12.26 8.19
N LEU A 38 -10.38 11.92 9.47
CA LEU A 38 -11.51 11.64 10.35
C LEU A 38 -11.56 12.69 11.48
N GLN A 39 -12.64 12.69 12.26
CA GLN A 39 -12.74 13.47 13.49
C GLN A 39 -12.02 12.72 14.62
N PHE A 40 -10.69 12.78 14.63
CA PHE A 40 -9.83 12.02 15.57
C PHE A 40 -10.00 12.43 17.04
N ASP A 41 -10.55 13.60 17.31
CA ASP A 41 -10.90 14.12 18.64
C ASP A 41 -12.32 13.73 19.09
N ASN A 42 -13.10 13.07 18.24
CA ASN A 42 -14.47 12.65 18.53
C ASN A 42 -14.51 11.24 19.13
N PRO A 43 -14.93 11.08 20.42
CA PRO A 43 -14.96 9.77 21.09
C PRO A 43 -15.91 8.77 20.42
N LYS A 44 -16.97 9.23 19.75
CA LYS A 44 -17.88 8.33 19.03
C LYS A 44 -17.21 7.74 17.78
N VAL A 45 -16.32 8.46 17.13
CA VAL A 45 -15.55 7.97 15.98
C VAL A 45 -14.52 6.95 16.46
N LEU A 46 -13.86 7.20 17.59
CA LEU A 46 -12.95 6.21 18.20
C LEU A 46 -13.71 4.92 18.58
N THR A 47 -14.83 5.03 19.30
CA THR A 47 -15.63 3.85 19.66
C THR A 47 -16.05 3.04 18.44
N LYS A 48 -16.40 3.72 17.32
CA LYS A 48 -16.77 3.02 16.10
C LYS A 48 -15.58 2.31 15.47
N ALA A 49 -14.40 2.96 15.44
CA ALA A 49 -13.17 2.35 14.92
C ALA A 49 -12.72 1.15 15.79
N GLU A 50 -12.84 1.24 17.10
CA GLU A 50 -12.58 0.14 18.03
C GLU A 50 -13.52 -1.04 17.78
N GLN A 51 -14.83 -0.78 17.62
CA GLN A 51 -15.80 -1.83 17.30
C GLN A 51 -15.44 -2.55 15.99
N GLN A 52 -15.09 -1.80 14.93
CA GLN A 52 -14.72 -2.38 13.64
C GLN A 52 -13.45 -3.23 13.75
N LEU A 53 -12.47 -2.77 14.54
CA LEU A 53 -11.24 -3.52 14.82
C LEU A 53 -11.51 -4.81 15.59
N ASP A 54 -12.41 -4.78 16.59
CA ASP A 54 -12.81 -5.96 17.35
C ASP A 54 -13.48 -7.01 16.46
N GLU A 55 -14.37 -6.56 15.57
CA GLU A 55 -15.06 -7.41 14.61
C GLU A 55 -14.05 -8.02 13.61
N GLU A 56 -13.12 -7.22 13.06
CA GLU A 56 -12.09 -7.68 12.15
C GLU A 56 -11.19 -8.73 12.77
N ILE A 57 -10.58 -8.42 13.92
CA ILE A 57 -9.66 -9.35 14.59
C ILE A 57 -10.42 -10.57 15.12
N GLY A 58 -11.62 -10.36 15.70
CA GLY A 58 -12.46 -11.42 16.24
C GLY A 58 -12.84 -12.49 15.21
N THR A 59 -13.14 -12.07 13.99
CA THR A 59 -13.52 -12.97 12.88
C THR A 59 -12.30 -13.55 12.15
N SER A 60 -11.19 -12.81 12.06
CA SER A 60 -10.13 -13.12 11.10
C SER A 60 -8.82 -13.62 11.73
N ARG A 61 -8.61 -13.51 13.03
CA ARG A 61 -7.35 -13.89 13.71
C ARG A 61 -6.93 -15.35 13.56
N ASN A 62 -7.83 -16.23 13.16
CA ASN A 62 -7.52 -17.65 12.94
C ASN A 62 -6.99 -17.94 11.53
N HIS A 63 -6.93 -16.95 10.63
CA HIS A 63 -6.32 -17.11 9.32
C HIS A 63 -4.81 -16.98 9.42
N ALA A 64 -4.08 -18.05 9.07
CA ALA A 64 -2.62 -18.08 9.12
C ALA A 64 -1.96 -17.10 8.13
N ALA A 65 -2.67 -16.76 7.06
CA ALA A 65 -2.22 -15.81 6.05
C ALA A 65 -1.99 -14.40 6.62
N ILE A 66 -2.81 -13.95 7.60
CA ILE A 66 -2.68 -12.60 8.16
C ILE A 66 -1.42 -12.51 9.00
N ILE A 67 -0.52 -11.61 8.62
CA ILE A 67 0.74 -11.34 9.33
C ILE A 67 0.78 -9.93 9.94
N LEU A 68 -0.07 -9.02 9.45
CA LEU A 68 -0.10 -7.62 9.85
C LEU A 68 -1.54 -7.15 10.07
N TRP A 69 -1.79 -6.49 11.20
CA TRP A 69 -2.96 -5.66 11.44
C TRP A 69 -2.59 -4.20 11.20
N SER A 70 -3.27 -3.55 10.26
CA SER A 70 -3.04 -2.15 9.92
C SER A 70 -4.07 -1.25 10.57
N MET A 71 -3.60 -0.25 11.29
CA MET A 71 -4.46 0.64 12.06
C MET A 71 -4.96 1.83 11.27
N ALA A 72 -4.26 2.22 10.18
CA ALA A 72 -4.61 3.41 9.42
C ALA A 72 -3.91 3.51 8.07
N ASN A 73 -4.48 4.35 7.18
CA ASN A 73 -3.87 4.75 5.91
C ASN A 73 -3.90 6.26 5.71
N GLU A 74 -2.74 6.87 5.45
CA GLU A 74 -2.57 8.29 5.03
C GLU A 74 -3.32 9.30 5.90
N THR A 75 -3.26 9.11 7.20
CA THR A 75 -3.89 10.03 8.15
C THR A 75 -2.99 11.24 8.44
N PRO A 76 -3.56 12.47 8.61
CA PRO A 76 -2.78 13.68 8.84
C PRO A 76 -1.99 13.61 10.15
N ASN A 77 -0.71 13.99 10.12
CA ASN A 77 0.17 13.96 11.29
C ASN A 77 -0.19 15.07 12.29
N ASN A 78 -0.96 14.72 13.33
CA ASN A 78 -1.28 15.57 14.48
C ASN A 78 -1.47 14.73 15.74
N GLU A 79 -1.53 15.40 16.91
CA GLU A 79 -1.59 14.73 18.21
C GLU A 79 -2.86 13.89 18.40
N ALA A 80 -4.04 14.45 18.08
CA ALA A 80 -5.32 13.76 18.23
C ALA A 80 -5.35 12.46 17.42
N ARG A 81 -4.89 12.49 16.15
CA ARG A 81 -4.74 11.31 15.30
C ARG A 81 -3.75 10.31 15.90
N THR A 82 -2.64 10.80 16.41
CA THR A 82 -1.60 9.92 16.98
C THR A 82 -2.14 9.16 18.20
N GLN A 83 -2.82 9.85 19.12
CA GLN A 83 -3.46 9.23 20.29
C GLN A 83 -4.55 8.23 19.88
N PHE A 84 -5.39 8.59 18.92
CA PHE A 84 -6.45 7.73 18.38
C PHE A 84 -5.88 6.41 17.85
N ILE A 85 -4.87 6.47 16.99
CA ILE A 85 -4.28 5.27 16.38
C ILE A 85 -3.45 4.47 17.38
N GLN A 86 -2.79 5.10 18.34
CA GLN A 86 -2.12 4.41 19.44
C GLN A 86 -3.12 3.61 20.29
N THR A 87 -4.31 4.15 20.52
CA THR A 87 -5.39 3.43 21.23
C THR A 87 -5.79 2.18 20.45
N LEU A 88 -6.01 2.29 19.14
CA LEU A 88 -6.30 1.14 18.28
C LEU A 88 -5.17 0.12 18.27
N ALA A 89 -3.92 0.55 18.17
CA ALA A 89 -2.74 -0.33 18.19
C ALA A 89 -2.63 -1.10 19.52
N ALA A 90 -2.87 -0.44 20.64
CA ALA A 90 -2.88 -1.09 21.95
C ALA A 90 -4.03 -2.12 22.06
N ARG A 91 -5.21 -1.77 21.55
CA ARG A 91 -6.37 -2.67 21.50
C ARG A 91 -6.09 -3.90 20.64
N ALA A 92 -5.55 -3.71 19.44
CA ALA A 92 -5.19 -4.81 18.54
C ALA A 92 -4.22 -5.79 19.20
N ARG A 93 -3.16 -5.29 19.88
CA ARG A 93 -2.23 -6.13 20.64
C ARG A 93 -2.91 -6.90 21.79
N GLY A 94 -3.91 -6.32 22.42
CA GLY A 94 -4.72 -7.00 23.45
C GLY A 94 -5.58 -8.12 22.90
N LEU A 95 -6.11 -7.96 21.68
CA LEU A 95 -6.97 -8.95 21.00
C LEU A 95 -6.17 -10.06 20.32
N ASP A 96 -5.02 -9.70 19.75
CA ASP A 96 -4.11 -10.64 19.08
C ASP A 96 -2.64 -10.22 19.29
N PRO A 97 -1.97 -10.80 20.30
CA PRO A 97 -0.56 -10.52 20.57
C PRO A 97 0.41 -11.23 19.61
N THR A 98 -0.10 -11.97 18.62
CA THR A 98 0.72 -12.84 17.75
C THR A 98 1.10 -12.17 16.43
N ARG A 99 0.39 -11.12 15.99
CA ARG A 99 0.65 -10.40 14.74
C ARG A 99 1.25 -9.03 14.98
N LEU A 100 1.99 -8.57 13.99
CA LEU A 100 2.63 -7.27 14.01
C LEU A 100 1.62 -6.16 13.67
N ILE A 101 1.81 -4.99 14.25
CA ILE A 101 0.97 -3.81 14.04
C ILE A 101 1.67 -2.85 13.06
N THR A 102 0.90 -2.34 12.12
CA THR A 102 1.36 -1.40 11.10
C THR A 102 0.35 -0.29 10.82
N ALA A 103 0.74 0.68 10.04
CA ALA A 103 -0.10 1.69 9.38
C ALA A 103 0.65 2.24 8.17
N ALA A 104 -0.06 2.68 7.13
CA ALA A 104 0.53 3.41 6.03
C ALA A 104 0.64 4.90 6.41
N LEU A 105 1.86 5.35 6.69
CA LEU A 105 2.16 6.73 7.09
C LEU A 105 2.30 7.64 5.88
N LEU A 106 2.01 8.93 6.07
CA LEU A 106 2.36 9.95 5.10
C LEU A 106 3.87 10.16 5.06
N VAL A 107 4.40 10.32 3.86
CA VAL A 107 5.81 10.61 3.61
C VAL A 107 5.96 12.10 3.33
N ARG A 108 6.89 12.75 4.00
CA ARG A 108 7.26 14.13 3.75
C ARG A 108 8.41 14.17 2.73
N ALA A 109 8.48 15.23 1.92
CA ALA A 109 9.59 15.43 1.00
C ALA A 109 10.37 16.71 1.35
N ASP A 110 11.68 16.65 1.20
CA ASP A 110 12.60 17.79 1.26
C ASP A 110 13.60 17.66 0.09
N GLY A 111 13.40 18.45 -0.95
CA GLY A 111 14.10 18.29 -2.22
C GLY A 111 13.85 16.90 -2.82
N HIS A 112 14.93 16.15 -3.02
CA HIS A 112 14.88 14.77 -3.50
C HIS A 112 14.91 13.72 -2.36
N THR A 113 14.75 14.14 -1.10
CA THR A 113 14.74 13.23 0.03
C THR A 113 13.31 12.96 0.50
N LYS A 114 12.90 11.72 0.50
CA LYS A 114 11.66 11.25 1.15
C LYS A 114 11.94 10.97 2.62
N ILE A 115 11.11 11.50 3.50
CA ILE A 115 11.34 11.48 4.95
C ILE A 115 10.16 10.80 5.65
N VAL A 116 10.47 9.76 6.43
CA VAL A 116 9.52 9.03 7.26
C VAL A 116 9.86 9.31 8.73
N ASP A 117 9.23 10.34 9.29
CA ASP A 117 9.48 10.88 10.64
C ASP A 117 8.20 11.02 11.48
N ASP A 118 7.09 10.47 11.03
CA ASP A 118 5.83 10.52 11.75
C ASP A 118 5.91 9.83 13.12
N SER A 119 5.61 10.57 14.20
CA SER A 119 5.72 10.08 15.58
C SER A 119 4.93 8.79 15.87
N LEU A 120 3.87 8.51 15.09
CA LEU A 120 3.13 7.26 15.17
C LEU A 120 4.00 6.04 14.90
N GLY A 121 5.04 6.17 14.08
CA GLY A 121 5.99 5.09 13.79
C GLY A 121 6.61 4.46 15.05
N LYS A 122 6.67 5.19 16.17
CA LYS A 122 7.14 4.62 17.46
C LYS A 122 6.22 3.52 17.99
N ALA A 123 4.92 3.61 17.74
CA ALA A 123 3.91 2.66 18.21
C ALA A 123 3.72 1.44 17.28
N LEU A 124 4.28 1.48 16.08
CA LEU A 124 4.16 0.41 15.08
C LEU A 124 5.33 -0.58 15.18
N ASP A 125 5.12 -1.81 14.72
CA ASP A 125 6.17 -2.83 14.61
C ASP A 125 6.80 -2.82 13.21
N VAL A 126 5.99 -2.52 12.20
CA VAL A 126 6.39 -2.36 10.80
C VAL A 126 5.91 -1.00 10.30
N ILE A 127 6.76 -0.28 9.61
CA ILE A 127 6.40 1.00 9.00
C ILE A 127 5.82 0.75 7.62
N GLY A 128 4.61 1.22 7.36
CA GLY A 128 4.02 1.28 6.03
C GLY A 128 4.10 2.69 5.45
N VAL A 129 4.29 2.81 4.14
CA VAL A 129 4.25 4.08 3.43
C VAL A 129 3.69 3.91 2.02
N ASN A 130 3.07 4.96 1.49
CA ASN A 130 2.64 5.03 0.10
C ASN A 130 3.57 5.97 -0.69
N GLU A 131 3.89 5.62 -1.95
CA GLU A 131 4.82 6.35 -2.78
C GLU A 131 4.35 6.44 -4.24
N TYR A 132 4.28 7.66 -4.78
CA TYR A 132 3.73 7.89 -6.11
C TYR A 132 4.54 8.86 -6.97
N ILE A 133 5.90 8.89 -6.82
CA ILE A 133 6.78 9.65 -7.72
C ILE A 133 6.53 9.23 -9.17
N GLY A 134 6.38 10.23 -10.04
CA GLY A 134 6.06 10.05 -11.45
C GLY A 134 4.56 10.00 -11.74
N TRP A 135 3.71 9.91 -10.71
CA TRP A 135 2.26 9.93 -10.91
C TRP A 135 1.59 11.18 -10.30
N TYR A 136 1.59 11.33 -8.97
CA TYR A 136 1.02 12.51 -8.31
C TYR A 136 2.03 13.63 -8.15
N GLU A 137 3.29 13.33 -8.15
CA GLU A 137 4.37 14.30 -7.99
C GLU A 137 5.51 13.98 -8.95
N GLN A 138 6.12 15.04 -9.49
CA GLN A 138 7.35 15.00 -10.31
C GLN A 138 7.24 14.10 -11.56
N HIS A 139 8.38 13.70 -12.11
CA HIS A 139 8.51 12.81 -13.26
C HIS A 139 9.08 11.45 -12.82
N PRO A 140 8.86 10.36 -13.58
CA PRO A 140 9.36 9.03 -13.23
C PRO A 140 10.86 8.98 -12.91
N GLU A 141 11.67 9.69 -13.69
CA GLU A 141 13.12 9.75 -13.57
C GLU A 141 13.61 10.37 -12.25
N THR A 142 12.76 11.14 -11.56
CA THR A 142 13.10 11.69 -10.26
C THR A 142 13.34 10.59 -9.23
N ALA A 143 12.70 9.44 -9.38
CA ALA A 143 12.93 8.29 -8.53
C ALA A 143 14.40 7.81 -8.55
N ASP A 144 15.13 8.02 -9.64
CA ASP A 144 16.53 7.57 -9.76
C ASP A 144 17.46 8.31 -8.80
N VAL A 145 17.14 9.58 -8.50
CA VAL A 145 17.93 10.45 -7.61
C VAL A 145 17.29 10.63 -6.23
N THR A 146 16.14 10.01 -6.02
CA THR A 146 15.43 10.12 -4.72
C THR A 146 16.12 9.26 -3.68
N GLU A 147 16.38 9.88 -2.53
CA GLU A 147 16.90 9.24 -1.33
C GLU A 147 15.81 9.09 -0.27
N TRP A 148 16.01 8.18 0.66
CA TRP A 148 15.09 7.95 1.75
C TRP A 148 15.77 8.12 3.09
N ARG A 149 15.19 8.96 3.96
CA ARG A 149 15.51 9.06 5.38
C ARG A 149 14.36 8.48 6.20
N ILE A 150 14.63 7.43 6.94
CA ILE A 150 13.65 6.73 7.77
C ILE A 150 14.15 6.82 9.20
N ASP A 151 13.45 7.59 10.05
CA ASP A 151 13.87 7.88 11.42
C ASP A 151 13.53 6.73 12.41
N PHE A 152 13.36 5.51 11.88
CA PHE A 152 13.03 4.31 12.64
C PHE A 152 13.93 3.13 12.24
N GLU A 153 14.46 2.40 13.21
CA GLU A 153 15.16 1.13 13.00
C GLU A 153 14.14 -0.03 12.94
N LYS A 154 13.22 0.03 11.97
CA LYS A 154 12.11 -0.93 11.80
C LYS A 154 12.01 -1.38 10.36
N PRO A 155 11.43 -2.58 10.10
CA PRO A 155 11.10 -3.00 8.74
C PRO A 155 10.16 -1.99 8.07
N LEU A 156 10.39 -1.73 6.77
CA LEU A 156 9.55 -0.90 5.94
C LEU A 156 8.81 -1.74 4.90
N ILE A 157 7.53 -1.45 4.71
CA ILE A 157 6.73 -1.93 3.57
C ILE A 157 6.23 -0.72 2.79
N VAL A 158 6.52 -0.67 1.49
CA VAL A 158 5.84 0.28 0.61
C VAL A 158 4.50 -0.32 0.25
N SER A 159 3.45 0.20 0.88
CA SER A 159 2.10 -0.36 0.86
C SER A 159 1.29 0.03 -0.37
N GLU A 160 1.70 1.10 -1.06
CA GLU A 160 1.18 1.51 -2.36
C GLU A 160 2.29 2.16 -3.19
N PHE A 161 2.33 1.87 -4.50
CA PHE A 161 3.16 2.57 -5.49
C PHE A 161 2.65 2.30 -6.91
N GLY A 162 3.06 3.12 -7.86
CA GLY A 162 2.69 2.99 -9.28
C GLY A 162 2.00 4.22 -9.86
N GLY A 163 1.24 4.03 -10.92
CA GLY A 163 0.50 5.08 -11.63
C GLY A 163 -0.62 4.50 -12.49
N ASP A 164 -1.47 5.40 -13.04
CA ASP A 164 -2.59 4.98 -13.90
C ASP A 164 -2.13 4.74 -15.36
N ALA A 165 -2.79 3.79 -16.04
CA ALA A 165 -2.84 3.67 -17.48
C ALA A 165 -4.18 3.11 -17.94
N LYS A 166 -4.69 3.58 -19.06
CA LYS A 166 -5.84 2.96 -19.73
C LYS A 166 -5.33 1.79 -20.58
N ALA A 167 -5.87 0.59 -20.35
CA ALA A 167 -5.51 -0.59 -21.14
C ALA A 167 -5.76 -0.35 -22.63
N GLY A 168 -4.76 -0.69 -23.47
CA GLY A 168 -4.78 -0.46 -24.92
C GLY A 168 -4.50 0.98 -25.36
N MET A 169 -4.20 1.90 -24.44
CA MET A 169 -3.70 3.24 -24.76
C MET A 169 -2.18 3.20 -24.83
N HIS A 170 -1.63 3.52 -25.99
CA HIS A 170 -0.19 3.45 -26.30
C HIS A 170 0.38 4.81 -26.72
N GLY A 171 1.67 5.02 -26.44
CA GLY A 171 2.41 6.25 -26.76
C GLY A 171 3.86 6.18 -26.31
N GLY A 172 4.50 7.32 -26.15
CA GLY A 172 5.86 7.40 -25.60
C GLY A 172 5.91 7.18 -24.09
N ASP A 173 7.12 6.92 -23.58
CA ASP A 173 7.38 6.70 -22.14
C ASP A 173 6.99 7.90 -21.25
N ASN A 174 6.79 9.09 -21.85
CA ASN A 174 6.37 10.31 -21.16
C ASN A 174 4.90 10.70 -21.43
N ASP A 175 4.15 9.91 -22.18
CA ASP A 175 2.77 10.20 -22.49
C ASP A 175 1.86 9.61 -21.39
N ARG A 176 1.37 10.49 -20.51
CA ARG A 176 0.50 10.06 -19.39
C ARG A 176 -0.70 9.25 -19.87
N TRP A 177 -1.14 8.31 -19.04
CA TRP A 177 -2.26 7.40 -19.26
C TRP A 177 -1.97 6.24 -20.23
N THR A 178 -0.82 6.23 -20.90
CA THR A 178 -0.40 5.10 -21.74
C THR A 178 0.16 3.96 -20.89
N GLU A 179 0.16 2.76 -21.45
CA GLU A 179 0.76 1.60 -20.78
C GLU A 179 2.28 1.75 -20.66
N GLU A 180 2.92 2.42 -21.63
CA GLU A 180 4.34 2.75 -21.64
C GLU A 180 4.70 3.68 -20.48
N TYR A 181 3.91 4.73 -20.24
CA TYR A 181 4.12 5.64 -19.11
C TYR A 181 3.98 4.92 -17.77
N GLN A 182 2.95 4.10 -17.59
CA GLN A 182 2.78 3.29 -16.37
C GLN A 182 3.98 2.36 -16.17
N ALA A 183 4.41 1.66 -17.23
CA ALA A 183 5.58 0.77 -17.17
C ALA A 183 6.85 1.53 -16.83
N ASN A 184 7.02 2.75 -17.35
CA ASN A 184 8.15 3.65 -17.06
C ASN A 184 8.17 4.01 -15.56
N ILE A 185 7.03 4.45 -14.99
CA ILE A 185 6.92 4.70 -13.55
C ILE A 185 7.41 3.49 -12.74
N PHE A 186 6.91 2.28 -13.04
CA PHE A 186 7.29 1.09 -12.29
C PHE A 186 8.77 0.75 -12.40
N ARG A 187 9.42 0.95 -13.57
CA ARG A 187 10.87 0.73 -13.72
C ARG A 187 11.67 1.62 -12.78
N HIS A 188 11.39 2.93 -12.77
CA HIS A 188 12.08 3.90 -11.94
C HIS A 188 11.78 3.69 -10.44
N GLN A 189 10.51 3.51 -10.06
CA GLN A 189 10.13 3.25 -8.67
C GLN A 189 10.76 1.96 -8.14
N LEU A 190 10.78 0.85 -8.87
CA LEU A 190 11.45 -0.39 -8.46
C LEU A 190 12.94 -0.18 -8.23
N GLY A 191 13.60 0.60 -9.08
CA GLY A 191 15.00 0.99 -8.92
C GLY A 191 15.23 1.74 -7.62
N MET A 192 14.40 2.75 -7.33
CA MET A 192 14.41 3.51 -6.07
C MET A 192 14.18 2.61 -4.86
N LEU A 193 13.10 1.84 -4.85
CA LEU A 193 12.70 0.99 -3.73
C LEU A 193 13.78 -0.03 -3.37
N ASN A 194 14.46 -0.60 -4.36
CA ASN A 194 15.54 -1.56 -4.12
C ASN A 194 16.78 -0.95 -3.43
N ARG A 195 16.91 0.37 -3.37
CA ARG A 195 17.99 1.07 -2.65
C ARG A 195 17.67 1.31 -1.17
N ILE A 196 16.44 1.05 -0.70
CA ILE A 196 16.04 1.27 0.69
C ILE A 196 16.48 0.08 1.57
N PRO A 197 17.42 0.25 2.51
CA PRO A 197 17.96 -0.86 3.29
C PRO A 197 16.93 -1.57 4.19
N GLN A 198 15.95 -0.82 4.71
CA GLN A 198 14.90 -1.34 5.59
C GLN A 198 13.74 -1.98 4.83
N LEU A 199 13.70 -1.91 3.49
CA LEU A 199 12.59 -2.48 2.71
C LEU A 199 12.49 -4.00 2.91
N ARG A 200 11.30 -4.46 3.32
CA ARG A 200 10.98 -5.89 3.50
C ARG A 200 9.80 -6.34 2.65
N GLY A 201 9.03 -5.40 2.12
CA GLY A 201 7.90 -5.72 1.25
C GLY A 201 7.46 -4.52 0.42
N MET A 202 6.73 -4.82 -0.65
CA MET A 202 6.10 -3.82 -1.50
C MET A 202 4.80 -4.36 -2.08
N SER A 203 3.80 -3.50 -2.19
CA SER A 203 2.50 -3.79 -2.79
C SER A 203 2.14 -2.68 -3.77
N PRO A 204 2.03 -2.96 -5.07
CA PRO A 204 1.61 -1.94 -6.02
C PRO A 204 0.13 -1.57 -5.80
N TRP A 205 -0.22 -0.35 -6.04
CA TRP A 205 -1.60 0.07 -6.16
C TRP A 205 -1.95 0.16 -7.65
N LEU A 206 -2.66 -0.82 -8.24
CA LEU A 206 -3.22 -2.01 -7.60
C LEU A 206 -3.26 -3.18 -8.59
N LEU A 207 -3.83 -4.32 -8.21
CA LEU A 207 -3.88 -5.50 -9.09
C LEU A 207 -4.77 -5.29 -10.31
N MET A 208 -6.01 -4.81 -10.11
CA MET A 208 -7.01 -4.72 -11.17
C MET A 208 -7.78 -3.39 -11.11
N ASP A 209 -7.98 -2.76 -12.27
CA ASP A 209 -8.82 -1.57 -12.37
C ASP A 209 -10.19 -1.82 -11.72
N PHE A 210 -10.66 -0.86 -10.94
CA PHE A 210 -11.95 -0.97 -10.27
C PHE A 210 -12.80 0.29 -10.44
N ARG A 211 -14.11 0.14 -10.33
CA ARG A 211 -15.03 1.26 -10.44
C ARG A 211 -14.83 2.27 -9.30
N SER A 212 -14.64 3.52 -9.67
CA SER A 212 -14.40 4.66 -8.78
C SER A 212 -15.10 5.90 -9.34
N PRO A 213 -16.36 6.16 -8.95
CA PRO A 213 -17.18 7.23 -9.55
C PRO A 213 -16.57 8.63 -9.44
N ASN A 214 -15.66 8.86 -8.50
CA ASN A 214 -14.95 10.13 -8.33
C ASN A 214 -13.80 10.34 -9.33
N ARG A 215 -13.70 9.50 -10.36
CA ARG A 215 -12.67 9.55 -11.42
C ARG A 215 -13.32 9.73 -12.80
N PRO A 216 -13.87 10.94 -13.09
CA PRO A 216 -14.77 11.14 -14.22
C PRO A 216 -14.08 11.49 -15.53
N LEU A 217 -12.74 11.46 -15.65
CA LEU A 217 -12.03 11.87 -16.87
C LEU A 217 -12.50 11.02 -18.06
N VAL A 218 -13.36 11.65 -18.89
CA VAL A 218 -14.04 11.00 -20.02
C VAL A 218 -13.03 10.48 -21.04
N GLY A 219 -13.27 9.28 -21.52
CA GLY A 219 -12.42 8.62 -22.53
C GLY A 219 -11.13 8.02 -21.97
N ILE A 220 -10.80 8.26 -20.70
CA ILE A 220 -9.62 7.71 -20.02
C ILE A 220 -10.03 6.92 -18.78
N GLN A 221 -10.48 7.63 -17.74
CA GLN A 221 -10.87 6.99 -16.48
C GLN A 221 -12.27 6.36 -16.57
N ASP A 222 -13.24 7.10 -17.11
CA ASP A 222 -14.61 6.64 -17.29
C ASP A 222 -15.18 6.01 -16.00
N GLU A 223 -15.03 6.70 -14.88
CA GLU A 223 -15.39 6.26 -13.51
C GLU A 223 -14.60 5.04 -12.99
N PHE A 224 -13.42 4.77 -13.50
CA PHE A 224 -12.53 3.73 -12.98
C PHE A 224 -11.22 4.29 -12.43
N ASN A 225 -10.71 3.70 -11.36
CA ASN A 225 -9.32 3.81 -10.99
C ASN A 225 -8.50 2.94 -11.95
N ARG A 226 -7.64 3.57 -12.75
CA ARG A 226 -6.86 2.92 -13.81
C ARG A 226 -5.44 2.53 -13.39
N LYS A 227 -5.14 2.53 -12.08
CA LYS A 227 -3.83 2.09 -11.57
C LYS A 227 -3.63 0.58 -11.60
N GLY A 228 -4.64 -0.20 -11.96
CA GLY A 228 -4.53 -1.64 -12.09
C GLY A 228 -3.39 -2.06 -13.01
N LEU A 229 -2.72 -3.14 -12.65
CA LEU A 229 -1.80 -3.86 -13.53
C LEU A 229 -2.58 -4.69 -14.57
N ILE A 230 -3.82 -4.96 -14.24
CA ILE A 230 -4.81 -5.68 -15.07
C ILE A 230 -6.02 -4.75 -15.21
N SER A 231 -6.59 -4.66 -16.40
CA SER A 231 -7.79 -3.88 -16.64
C SER A 231 -9.04 -4.52 -15.98
N ASP A 232 -10.12 -3.75 -15.89
CA ASP A 232 -11.45 -4.22 -15.48
C ASP A 232 -12.01 -5.39 -16.33
N ARG A 233 -11.40 -5.65 -17.50
CA ARG A 233 -11.72 -6.75 -18.42
C ARG A 233 -10.70 -7.88 -18.43
N GLY A 234 -9.75 -7.88 -17.50
CA GLY A 234 -8.75 -8.94 -17.37
C GLY A 234 -7.52 -8.81 -18.28
N GLN A 235 -7.36 -7.72 -19.03
CA GLN A 235 -6.20 -7.48 -19.89
C GLN A 235 -4.99 -7.07 -19.03
N LYS A 236 -3.87 -7.78 -19.16
CA LYS A 236 -2.61 -7.44 -18.50
C LYS A 236 -1.96 -6.27 -19.22
N LYS A 237 -1.72 -5.17 -18.49
CA LYS A 237 -0.99 -4.01 -19.00
C LYS A 237 0.51 -4.26 -18.98
N GLN A 238 1.31 -3.43 -19.66
CA GLN A 238 2.77 -3.59 -19.72
C GLN A 238 3.42 -3.63 -18.33
N ALA A 239 2.97 -2.81 -17.39
CA ALA A 239 3.47 -2.78 -16.02
C ALA A 239 3.33 -4.12 -15.27
N PHE A 240 2.32 -4.96 -15.61
CA PHE A 240 2.19 -6.31 -15.07
C PHE A 240 3.45 -7.15 -15.34
N PHE A 241 4.00 -7.07 -16.54
CA PHE A 241 5.18 -7.85 -16.93
C PHE A 241 6.47 -7.31 -16.33
N ILE A 242 6.56 -5.97 -16.11
CA ILE A 242 7.68 -5.36 -15.38
C ILE A 242 7.75 -5.90 -13.96
N LEU A 243 6.63 -5.89 -13.22
CA LEU A 243 6.56 -6.44 -11.87
C LEU A 243 6.77 -7.96 -11.82
N GLN A 244 6.19 -8.69 -12.78
CA GLN A 244 6.40 -10.14 -12.86
C GLN A 244 7.89 -10.50 -13.00
N LYS A 245 8.62 -9.75 -13.84
CA LYS A 245 10.07 -9.94 -14.00
C LYS A 245 10.80 -9.64 -12.69
N ALA A 246 10.54 -8.46 -12.08
CA ALA A 246 11.19 -8.05 -10.84
C ALA A 246 10.95 -9.04 -9.68
N TYR A 247 9.74 -9.58 -9.54
CA TYR A 247 9.43 -10.56 -8.50
C TYR A 247 10.12 -11.91 -8.73
N LYS A 248 10.18 -12.37 -9.98
CA LYS A 248 10.93 -13.60 -10.32
C LYS A 248 12.41 -13.48 -10.00
N GLU A 249 13.03 -12.35 -10.32
CA GLU A 249 14.45 -12.10 -10.03
C GLU A 249 14.74 -12.12 -8.51
N LYS A 250 13.82 -11.57 -7.69
CA LYS A 250 13.95 -11.65 -6.22
C LYS A 250 13.81 -13.07 -5.66
N THR A 251 13.10 -13.96 -6.35
CA THR A 251 12.90 -15.35 -5.90
C THR A 251 14.14 -16.20 -6.19
N VAL A 252 14.82 -15.97 -7.31
CA VAL A 252 16.01 -16.73 -7.73
C VAL A 252 17.26 -16.37 -6.92
N GLY A 253 17.31 -15.18 -6.34
CA GLY A 253 18.47 -14.67 -5.56
C GLY A 253 18.49 -15.06 -4.08
N LYS A 254 17.58 -15.91 -3.58
CA LYS A 254 17.64 -16.43 -2.22
C LYS A 254 18.51 -17.70 -2.21
N PRO A 255 19.61 -17.75 -1.44
CA PRO A 255 20.23 -19.04 -1.11
C PRO A 255 19.21 -19.88 -0.34
N GLU A 256 19.16 -21.17 -0.64
CA GLU A 256 18.39 -22.20 0.08
C GLU A 256 18.72 -22.22 1.58
#